data_7caf6096c5daaeeee1a36a887d06ad56
#
_entry.id   7caf6096c5daaeeee1a36a887d06ad56
#
_cell.length_a   1.000
_cell.length_b   1.000
_cell.length_c   1.000
_cell.angle_alpha   90.00
_cell.angle_beta   90.00
_cell.angle_gamma   90.00
#
_symmetry.space_group_name_H-M   'P 1'
#
loop_
_entity.id
_entity.type
_entity.pdbx_description
1 polymer ?
#
loop_
_entity_poly.entity_id
_entity_poly.type
_entity_poly.pdbx_seq_one_letter_code
_entity_poly.pdbx_strand_id
1 'polypeptide(L)'
;MAQVGIVMGSDSDMPIMAKAADILDQLGVSYEMTIISAHREPDVFFEYAKSAEEKGFKVIIAGAGMAAHLPGMCAAIFPMPVIGIPMLSLIHI
;
A
#
# COMPACT_ATOMS: atom_id res chain seq x y z
N MET A 1 12.32 -12.38 4.77
CA MET A 1 10.96 -11.90 4.99
C MET A 1 10.85 -10.45 4.58
N ALA A 2 9.73 -10.07 3.98
CA ALA A 2 9.50 -8.70 3.59
C ALA A 2 9.34 -7.81 4.83
N GLN A 3 9.97 -6.65 4.80
CA GLN A 3 9.90 -5.67 5.89
C GLN A 3 8.89 -4.58 5.61
N VAL A 4 8.54 -4.38 4.35
CA VAL A 4 7.63 -3.32 3.93
C VAL A 4 6.52 -3.92 3.09
N GLY A 5 5.29 -3.54 3.39
CA GLY A 5 4.15 -3.88 2.54
C GLY A 5 3.80 -2.68 1.68
N ILE A 6 3.71 -2.90 0.38
CA ILE A 6 3.25 -1.88 -0.56
C ILE A 6 1.88 -2.30 -1.03
N VAL A 7 0.87 -1.50 -0.74
CA VAL A 7 -0.51 -1.82 -1.11
C VAL A 7 -1.09 -0.69 -1.95
N MET A 8 -1.83 -1.06 -2.97
CA MET A 8 -2.44 -0.09 -3.87
C MET A 8 -3.85 -0.57 -4.23
N GLY A 9 -4.72 0.37 -4.58
CA GLY A 9 -6.12 0.07 -4.86
C GLY A 9 -6.40 -0.39 -6.28
N SER A 10 -5.47 -0.20 -7.19
CA SER A 10 -5.66 -0.49 -8.60
C SER A 10 -4.33 -0.72 -9.28
N ASP A 11 -4.32 -1.54 -10.32
CA ASP A 11 -3.12 -1.75 -11.12
C ASP A 11 -2.70 -0.48 -11.87
N SER A 12 -3.62 0.45 -12.05
CA SER A 12 -3.29 1.73 -12.67
C SER A 12 -2.32 2.56 -11.81
N ASP A 13 -2.20 2.24 -10.53
CA ASP A 13 -1.28 2.92 -9.63
C ASP A 13 0.14 2.34 -9.72
N MET A 14 0.29 1.21 -10.38
CA MET A 14 1.55 0.49 -10.44
C MET A 14 2.74 1.34 -10.92
N PRO A 15 2.61 2.17 -11.98
CA PRO A 15 3.76 2.95 -12.43
C PRO A 15 4.35 3.85 -11.35
N ILE A 16 3.50 4.37 -10.46
CA ILE A 16 3.97 5.23 -9.38
C ILE A 16 4.49 4.40 -8.22
N MET A 17 3.75 3.35 -7.86
CA MET A 17 4.16 2.51 -6.74
C MET A 17 5.43 1.72 -7.05
N ALA A 18 5.68 1.41 -8.32
CA ALA A 18 6.92 0.75 -8.72
C ALA A 18 8.14 1.63 -8.43
N LYS A 19 7.99 2.95 -8.43
CA LYS A 19 9.08 3.83 -8.06
C LYS A 19 9.47 3.68 -6.60
N ALA A 20 8.48 3.47 -5.74
CA ALA A 20 8.76 3.21 -4.34
C ALA A 20 9.50 1.88 -4.18
N ALA A 21 9.06 0.86 -4.93
CA ALA A 21 9.72 -0.44 -4.91
C ALA A 21 11.17 -0.34 -5.38
N ASP A 22 11.43 0.46 -6.42
CA ASP A 22 12.78 0.65 -6.92
C ASP A 22 13.69 1.27 -5.87
N ILE A 23 13.17 2.23 -5.11
CA ILE A 23 13.94 2.86 -4.05
C ILE A 23 14.26 1.85 -2.96
N LEU A 24 13.28 1.02 -2.60
CA LEU A 24 13.49 -0.01 -1.59
C LEU A 24 14.54 -1.03 -2.06
N ASP A 25 14.51 -1.37 -3.35
CA ASP A 25 15.53 -2.23 -3.93
C ASP A 25 16.92 -1.63 -3.80
N GLN A 26 17.05 -0.34 -4.07
CA GLN A 26 18.33 0.35 -3.95
C GLN A 26 18.83 0.39 -2.52
N LEU A 27 17.92 0.45 -1.56
CA LEU A 27 18.26 0.47 -0.14
C LEU A 27 18.46 -0.92 0.45
N GLY A 28 18.22 -1.96 -0.33
CA GLY A 28 18.34 -3.33 0.16
C GLY A 28 17.23 -3.74 1.12
N VAL A 29 16.08 -3.08 1.03
CA VAL A 29 14.94 -3.38 1.90
C VAL A 29 13.97 -4.30 1.17
N SER A 30 13.64 -5.41 1.80
CA SER A 30 12.67 -6.35 1.21
C SER A 30 11.25 -5.83 1.33
N TYR A 31 10.43 -6.10 0.31
CA TYR A 31 9.06 -5.64 0.28
C TYR A 31 8.15 -6.63 -0.44
N GLU A 32 6.86 -6.45 -0.26
CA GLU A 32 5.84 -7.24 -0.93
C GLU A 32 4.82 -6.26 -1.48
N MET A 33 4.48 -6.36 -2.76
CA MET A 33 3.49 -5.49 -3.41
C MET A 33 2.17 -6.24 -3.58
N THR A 34 1.08 -5.58 -3.25
CA THR A 34 -0.25 -6.18 -3.34
C THR A 34 -1.25 -5.16 -3.86
N ILE A 35 -2.14 -5.61 -4.73
CA ILE A 35 -3.24 -4.79 -5.23
C ILE A 35 -4.51 -5.26 -4.55
N ILE A 36 -5.15 -4.39 -3.79
CA ILE A 36 -6.40 -4.70 -3.10
C ILE A 36 -7.33 -3.51 -3.21
N SER A 37 -8.53 -3.74 -3.74
CA SER A 37 -9.53 -2.71 -3.76
C SER A 37 -10.31 -2.74 -2.45
N ALA A 38 -10.07 -1.78 -1.58
CA ALA A 38 -10.74 -1.71 -0.29
C ALA A 38 -12.25 -1.56 -0.43
N HIS A 39 -12.70 -0.94 -1.51
CA HIS A 39 -14.13 -0.74 -1.75
C HIS A 39 -14.81 -1.98 -2.30
N ARG A 40 -14.13 -2.73 -3.15
CA ARG A 40 -14.71 -3.92 -3.75
C ARG A 40 -14.45 -5.17 -2.93
N GLU A 41 -13.35 -5.18 -2.18
CA GLU A 41 -12.87 -6.37 -1.48
C GLU A 41 -12.51 -6.03 -0.04
N PRO A 42 -13.47 -5.53 0.75
CA PRO A 42 -13.15 -5.12 2.13
C PRO A 42 -12.64 -6.29 2.97
N ASP A 43 -13.19 -7.49 2.77
CA ASP A 43 -12.76 -8.65 3.54
C ASP A 43 -11.30 -9.01 3.25
N VAL A 44 -10.91 -8.94 1.98
CA VAL A 44 -9.54 -9.21 1.58
C VAL A 44 -8.60 -8.17 2.19
N PHE A 45 -9.05 -6.93 2.22
CA PHE A 45 -8.27 -5.85 2.79
C PHE A 45 -8.03 -6.05 4.29
N PHE A 46 -9.07 -6.42 5.03
CA PHE A 46 -8.93 -6.69 6.46
C PHE A 46 -8.05 -7.90 6.72
N GLU A 47 -8.16 -8.94 5.90
CA GLU A 47 -7.29 -10.11 6.02
C GLU A 47 -5.83 -9.74 5.76
N TYR A 48 -5.60 -8.86 4.79
CA TYR A 48 -4.26 -8.36 4.53
C TYR A 48 -3.70 -7.63 5.74
N ALA A 49 -4.51 -6.79 6.37
CA ALA A 49 -4.09 -6.05 7.54
C ALA A 49 -3.69 -6.96 8.69
N LYS A 50 -4.47 -8.00 8.92
CA LYS A 50 -4.15 -8.97 9.95
C LYS A 50 -2.86 -9.72 9.64
N SER A 51 -2.67 -10.11 8.39
CA SER A 51 -1.51 -10.88 7.99
C SER A 51 -0.24 -10.03 7.97
N ALA A 52 -0.37 -8.73 7.81
CA ALA A 52 0.79 -7.83 7.74
C ALA A 52 1.61 -7.88 9.04
N GLU A 53 0.94 -7.90 10.17
CA GLU A 53 1.63 -8.01 11.45
C GLU A 53 2.33 -9.36 11.58
N GLU A 54 1.65 -10.43 11.18
CA GLU A 54 2.20 -11.78 11.26
C GLU A 54 3.40 -11.95 10.32
N LYS A 55 3.37 -11.28 9.17
CA LYS A 55 4.49 -11.31 8.22
C LYS A 55 5.68 -10.49 8.67
N GLY A 56 5.51 -9.70 9.72
CA GLY A 56 6.59 -8.89 10.25
C GLY A 56 6.84 -7.60 9.51
N PHE A 57 5.84 -7.09 8.79
CA PHE A 57 5.96 -5.79 8.14
C PHE A 57 6.15 -4.70 9.19
N LYS A 58 7.11 -3.83 8.93
CA LYS A 58 7.42 -2.73 9.85
C LYS A 58 6.79 -1.42 9.41
N VAL A 59 6.47 -1.31 8.12
CA VAL A 59 5.88 -0.12 7.52
C VAL A 59 5.00 -0.56 6.36
N ILE A 60 3.90 0.15 6.18
CA ILE A 60 3.03 -0.03 5.02
C ILE A 60 3.11 1.24 4.18
N ILE A 61 3.34 1.07 2.89
CA ILE A 61 3.27 2.18 1.93
C ILE A 61 1.99 1.96 1.14
N ALA A 62 1.04 2.87 1.30
CA ALA A 62 -0.29 2.72 0.71
C ALA A 62 -0.53 3.80 -0.33
N GLY A 63 -0.84 3.38 -1.55
CA GLY A 63 -1.20 4.27 -2.62
C GLY A 63 -2.70 4.27 -2.84
N ALA A 64 -3.29 5.44 -2.96
CA ALA A 64 -4.71 5.56 -3.20
C ALA A 64 -4.98 6.65 -4.22
N GLY A 65 -6.04 6.46 -4.96
CA GLY A 65 -6.48 7.45 -5.92
C GLY A 65 -7.01 8.70 -5.26
N MET A 66 -7.88 9.37 -5.94
CA MET A 66 -8.33 10.71 -5.58
C MET A 66 -8.82 10.89 -4.15
N ALA A 67 -9.43 9.88 -3.59
CA ALA A 67 -10.05 10.01 -2.27
C ALA A 67 -9.10 9.78 -1.11
N ALA A 68 -7.93 9.23 -1.37
CA ALA A 68 -6.97 8.91 -0.32
C ALA A 68 -7.57 8.07 0.83
N HIS A 69 -8.62 7.30 0.53
CA HIS A 69 -9.26 6.48 1.54
C HIS A 69 -8.40 5.30 1.98
N LEU A 70 -7.68 4.70 1.03
CA LEU A 70 -6.88 3.53 1.34
C LEU A 70 -5.83 3.80 2.43
N PRO A 71 -5.03 4.88 2.35
CA PRO A 71 -4.10 5.18 3.43
C PRO A 71 -4.79 5.40 4.77
N GLY A 72 -5.94 6.07 4.77
CA GLY A 72 -6.69 6.29 6.00
C GLY A 72 -7.21 5.00 6.60
N MET A 73 -7.72 4.10 5.77
CA MET A 73 -8.18 2.80 6.22
C MET A 73 -7.03 1.96 6.75
N CYS A 74 -5.89 2.00 6.07
CA CYS A 74 -4.70 1.30 6.53
C CYS A 74 -4.26 1.81 7.90
N ALA A 75 -4.21 3.12 8.08
CA ALA A 75 -3.81 3.69 9.36
C ALA A 75 -4.73 3.30 10.48
N ALA A 76 -6.02 3.08 10.18
CA ALA A 76 -7.00 2.70 11.20
C ALA A 76 -6.86 1.26 11.67
N ILE A 77 -6.36 0.36 10.83
CA ILE A 77 -6.37 -1.07 11.14
C ILE A 77 -4.98 -1.70 11.24
N PHE A 78 -3.94 -1.02 10.78
CA PHE A 78 -2.58 -1.54 10.89
C PHE A 78 -1.93 -1.05 12.19
N PRO A 79 -1.23 -1.93 12.90
CA PRO A 79 -0.51 -1.51 14.10
C PRO A 79 0.82 -0.83 13.81
N MET A 80 1.32 -0.92 12.57
CA MET A 80 2.58 -0.30 12.18
C MET A 80 2.33 1.02 11.44
N PRO A 81 3.36 1.87 11.31
CA PRO A 81 3.22 3.12 10.57
C PRO A 81 2.79 2.91 9.11
N VAL A 82 1.96 3.79 8.62
CA VAL A 82 1.48 3.78 7.25
C VAL A 82 1.89 5.09 6.57
N ILE A 83 2.53 4.96 5.42
CA ILE A 83 2.89 6.11 4.60
C ILE A 83 1.93 6.15 3.41
N GLY A 84 1.16 7.21 3.32
CA GLY A 84 0.21 7.38 2.22
C GLY A 84 0.84 8.09 1.04
N ILE A 85 0.64 7.55 -0.15
CA ILE A 85 1.07 8.20 -1.39
C ILE A 85 -0.18 8.60 -2.15
N PRO A 86 -0.46 9.90 -2.24
CA PRO A 86 -1.65 10.34 -3.00
C PRO A 86 -1.43 10.11 -4.49
N MET A 87 -2.44 9.55 -5.14
CA MET A 87 -2.43 9.32 -6.58
C MET A 87 -3.26 10.41 -7.24
N LEU A 88 -2.59 11.31 -7.91
CA LEU A 88 -3.29 12.38 -8.64
C LEU A 88 -3.86 11.84 -9.92
N SER A 89 -5.09 12.19 -10.19
CA SER A 89 -5.72 11.79 -11.43
C SER A 89 -5.16 12.62 -12.58
N LEU A 90 -4.76 11.92 -13.64
CA LEU A 90 -4.23 12.59 -14.81
C LEU A 90 -5.29 13.32 -15.63
N ILE A 91 -6.54 13.05 -15.38
CA ILE A 91 -7.62 13.72 -16.10
C ILE A 91 -7.78 15.18 -15.69
N HIS A 92 -7.09 15.60 -14.67
CA HIS A 92 -7.12 16.99 -14.23
C HIS A 92 -6.11 17.87 -14.93
N ILE A 93 -5.35 17.30 -15.80
CA ILE A 93 -4.31 18.04 -16.53
C ILE A 93 -4.87 18.71 -17.75
#